data_4fc506d4553cb3a963ae6add7c8c696a
#
_entry.id   4fc506d4553cb3a963ae6add7c8c696a
#
_cell.length_a   1.000
_cell.length_b   1.000
_cell.length_c   1.000
_cell.angle_alpha   90.00
_cell.angle_beta   90.00
_cell.angle_gamma   90.00
#
_symmetry.space_group_name_H-M   'P 1'
#
loop_
_entity.id
_entity.type
_entity.pdbx_description
1 polymer ?
#
loop_
_entity_poly.entity_id
_entity_poly.type
_entity_poly.pdbx_seq_one_letter_code
_entity_poly.pdbx_strand_id
1 'polypeptide(L)'
;PTRRSSDLIYDHVDPKTGTPLDGIPFHPYYTVKDMVGVAVFLIIFSAIVFFAPEMGGYFLEYNNFVPADPLATPAHIAPVWYFTPFYAMLRAVPSFFNMQVWGVVVMGAAVMILFAVPWLDRGKAKSIRYRGPIYRGFFAALVVSFLILGYLGVEPTNIWGEFSKGLPIVGGDYIATWVARVLTAVYFAFFLLMPWYTAVDKEKPVPPRVTL
;
A
#
# COMPACT_ATOMS: atom_id res chain seq x y z
N PRO A 1 8.97 -34.83 -22.89
CA PRO A 1 9.54 -34.06 -21.77
C PRO A 1 8.64 -32.88 -21.41
N THR A 2 8.29 -32.84 -20.17
CA THR A 2 7.48 -31.75 -19.66
C THR A 2 8.28 -30.46 -19.71
N ARG A 3 7.81 -29.49 -20.47
CA ARG A 3 8.33 -28.14 -20.48
C ARG A 3 8.29 -27.55 -19.09
N ARG A 4 9.38 -26.96 -18.66
CA ARG A 4 9.52 -26.40 -17.34
C ARG A 4 9.58 -24.91 -17.36
N SER A 5 9.50 -24.31 -16.18
CA SER A 5 9.60 -22.85 -16.00
C SER A 5 10.87 -22.25 -16.62
N SER A 6 11.94 -23.02 -16.74
CA SER A 6 13.15 -22.62 -17.46
C SER A 6 12.89 -22.25 -18.92
N ASP A 7 11.96 -22.96 -19.55
CA ASP A 7 11.59 -22.67 -20.94
C ASP A 7 10.86 -21.35 -21.11
N LEU A 8 10.33 -20.83 -20.02
CA LEU A 8 9.66 -19.52 -19.97
C LEU A 8 10.65 -18.37 -19.79
N ILE A 9 11.87 -18.68 -19.35
CA ILE A 9 12.90 -17.69 -19.05
C ILE A 9 13.87 -17.55 -20.23
N TYR A 10 14.17 -18.67 -20.90
CA TYR A 10 15.15 -18.72 -21.99
C TYR A 10 14.54 -19.38 -23.23
N ASP A 11 14.18 -18.56 -24.21
CA ASP A 11 13.62 -19.06 -25.47
C ASP A 11 14.70 -19.54 -26.42
N HIS A 12 15.92 -18.96 -26.33
CA HIS A 12 17.05 -19.24 -27.20
C HIS A 12 18.27 -19.53 -26.34
N VAL A 13 18.81 -20.71 -26.51
CA VAL A 13 20.03 -21.20 -25.85
C VAL A 13 21.03 -21.57 -26.90
N ASP A 14 22.28 -21.16 -26.74
CA ASP A 14 23.38 -21.62 -27.62
C ASP A 14 23.54 -23.13 -27.45
N PRO A 15 23.35 -23.90 -28.50
CA PRO A 15 23.43 -25.36 -28.45
C PRO A 15 24.82 -25.89 -28.05
N LYS A 16 25.87 -25.08 -28.18
CA LYS A 16 27.25 -25.48 -27.86
C LYS A 16 27.61 -25.22 -26.40
N THR A 17 27.17 -24.10 -25.85
CA THR A 17 27.57 -23.66 -24.51
C THR A 17 26.47 -23.84 -23.46
N GLY A 18 25.22 -24.05 -23.88
CA GLY A 18 24.06 -24.13 -23.00
C GLY A 18 23.70 -22.80 -22.37
N THR A 19 24.32 -21.69 -22.78
CA THR A 19 24.06 -20.35 -22.22
C THR A 19 22.92 -19.66 -22.95
N PRO A 20 22.05 -18.90 -22.23
CA PRO A 20 21.00 -18.13 -22.88
C PRO A 20 21.59 -17.03 -23.77
N LEU A 21 21.13 -16.95 -25.02
CA LEU A 21 21.56 -15.91 -25.96
C LEU A 21 20.97 -14.52 -25.63
N ASP A 22 19.82 -14.51 -25.02
CA ASP A 22 19.08 -13.28 -24.61
C ASP A 22 19.21 -12.96 -23.12
N GLY A 23 20.10 -13.64 -22.43
CA GLY A 23 20.32 -13.47 -21.00
C GLY A 23 21.58 -12.65 -20.69
N ILE A 24 21.51 -11.89 -19.60
CA ILE A 24 22.67 -11.27 -18.98
C ILE A 24 23.10 -12.14 -17.80
N PRO A 25 24.40 -12.49 -17.65
CA PRO A 25 24.89 -13.24 -16.50
C PRO A 25 24.53 -12.58 -15.20
N PHE A 26 23.96 -13.33 -14.27
CA PHE A 26 23.61 -12.78 -12.94
C PHE A 26 24.87 -12.30 -12.22
N HIS A 27 25.90 -13.11 -12.21
CA HIS A 27 27.21 -12.75 -11.64
C HIS A 27 28.19 -12.39 -12.77
N PRO A 28 28.98 -11.29 -12.66
CA PRO A 28 29.06 -10.35 -11.51
C PRO A 28 28.07 -9.19 -11.56
N TYR A 29 27.38 -8.96 -12.68
CA TYR A 29 26.64 -7.72 -12.96
C TYR A 29 25.51 -7.45 -11.95
N TYR A 30 24.57 -8.38 -11.80
CA TYR A 30 23.47 -8.20 -10.86
C TYR A 30 23.91 -8.36 -9.40
N THR A 31 24.86 -9.23 -9.14
CA THR A 31 25.45 -9.39 -7.80
C THR A 31 26.04 -8.08 -7.30
N VAL A 32 26.82 -7.39 -8.15
CA VAL A 32 27.40 -6.09 -7.77
C VAL A 32 26.33 -5.02 -7.59
N LYS A 33 25.30 -4.98 -8.46
CA LYS A 33 24.17 -4.08 -8.30
C LYS A 33 23.42 -4.29 -6.97
N ASP A 34 23.17 -5.52 -6.61
CA ASP A 34 22.50 -5.86 -5.36
C ASP A 34 23.35 -5.45 -4.15
N MET A 35 24.66 -5.69 -4.21
CA MET A 35 25.60 -5.25 -3.16
C MET A 35 25.62 -3.72 -3.02
N VAL A 36 25.59 -2.98 -4.13
CA VAL A 36 25.49 -1.51 -4.09
C VAL A 36 24.18 -1.07 -3.45
N GLY A 37 23.06 -1.71 -3.80
CA GLY A 37 21.76 -1.42 -3.19
C GLY A 37 21.77 -1.65 -1.68
N VAL A 38 22.31 -2.78 -1.23
CA VAL A 38 22.45 -3.11 0.19
C VAL A 38 23.39 -2.12 0.89
N ALA A 39 24.51 -1.76 0.28
CA ALA A 39 25.45 -0.80 0.87
C ALA A 39 24.82 0.59 1.05
N VAL A 40 24.10 1.10 0.03
CA VAL A 40 23.40 2.38 0.11
C VAL A 40 22.34 2.34 1.23
N PHE A 41 21.54 1.25 1.27
CA PHE A 41 20.56 1.07 2.34
C PHE A 41 21.22 1.10 3.71
N LEU A 42 22.30 0.34 3.93
CA LEU A 42 23.01 0.28 5.21
C LEU A 42 23.62 1.61 5.60
N ILE A 43 24.15 2.39 4.65
CA ILE A 43 24.67 3.73 4.91
C ILE A 43 23.57 4.64 5.44
N ILE A 44 22.44 4.70 4.75
CA ILE A 44 21.29 5.54 5.14
C ILE A 44 20.74 5.07 6.49
N PHE A 45 20.54 3.76 6.66
CA PHE A 45 20.05 3.17 7.90
C PHE A 45 20.97 3.49 9.08
N SER A 46 22.29 3.28 8.91
CA SER A 46 23.27 3.56 9.96
C SER A 46 23.35 5.05 10.28
N ALA A 47 23.28 5.91 9.26
CA ALA A 47 23.25 7.35 9.46
C ALA A 47 22.06 7.78 10.32
N ILE A 48 20.88 7.23 10.09
CA ILE A 48 19.68 7.53 10.91
C ILE A 48 19.87 6.98 12.32
N VAL A 49 20.19 5.69 12.46
CA VAL A 49 20.24 5.02 13.77
C VAL A 49 21.31 5.62 14.70
N PHE A 50 22.48 5.96 14.16
CA PHE A 50 23.59 6.45 14.99
C PHE A 50 23.64 7.96 15.17
N PHE A 51 23.11 8.75 14.22
CA PHE A 51 23.27 10.20 14.25
C PHE A 51 21.96 10.96 14.41
N ALA A 52 20.84 10.40 14.02
CA ALA A 52 19.54 11.08 14.09
C ALA A 52 18.36 10.11 14.32
N PRO A 53 18.37 9.29 15.40
CA PRO A 53 17.38 8.23 15.61
C PRO A 53 15.96 8.79 15.77
N GLU A 54 15.82 9.99 16.31
CA GLU A 54 14.53 10.62 16.53
C GLU A 54 14.02 11.39 15.31
N MET A 55 14.94 11.92 14.46
CA MET A 55 14.61 12.79 13.33
C MET A 55 13.58 13.88 13.66
N GLY A 56 13.75 14.52 14.83
CA GLY A 56 12.81 15.53 15.31
C GLY A 56 11.42 15.01 15.67
N GLY A 57 11.30 13.73 16.03
CA GLY A 57 10.02 13.07 16.34
C GLY A 57 9.35 12.41 15.13
N TYR A 58 10.00 12.40 13.97
CA TYR A 58 9.44 11.79 12.77
C TYR A 58 9.46 10.25 12.79
N PHE A 59 10.54 9.65 13.32
CA PHE A 59 10.68 8.20 13.45
C PHE A 59 10.25 7.68 14.81
N LEU A 60 10.52 8.43 15.86
CA LEU A 60 10.11 8.09 17.23
C LEU A 60 9.05 9.07 17.70
N GLU A 61 7.92 8.52 18.09
CA GLU A 61 6.80 9.31 18.58
C GLU A 61 7.11 9.90 19.97
N TYR A 62 6.73 11.16 20.17
CA TYR A 62 6.94 11.89 21.43
C TYR A 62 6.41 11.15 22.65
N ASN A 63 5.27 10.46 22.51
CA ASN A 63 4.67 9.71 23.60
C ASN A 63 5.54 8.56 24.13
N ASN A 64 6.53 8.09 23.36
CA ASN A 64 7.47 7.06 23.81
C ASN A 64 8.45 7.56 24.88
N PHE A 65 8.62 8.88 25.00
CA PHE A 65 9.50 9.50 25.98
C PHE A 65 8.76 9.95 27.26
N VAL A 66 7.44 9.89 27.27
CA VAL A 66 6.63 10.24 28.42
C VAL A 66 6.59 9.06 29.39
N PRO A 67 6.84 9.26 30.70
CA PRO A 67 6.70 8.20 31.69
C PRO A 67 5.29 7.59 31.65
N ALA A 68 5.20 6.28 31.74
CA ALA A 68 3.91 5.59 31.75
C ALA A 68 3.13 5.90 33.03
N ASP A 69 1.94 6.45 32.85
CA ASP A 69 0.99 6.67 33.96
C ASP A 69 -0.30 5.87 33.67
N PRO A 70 -0.61 4.84 34.47
CA PRO A 70 -1.81 4.04 34.28
C PRO A 70 -3.12 4.82 34.48
N LEU A 71 -3.06 6.01 35.11
CA LEU A 71 -4.23 6.84 35.37
C LEU A 71 -4.40 7.98 34.38
N ALA A 72 -3.42 8.24 33.53
CA ALA A 72 -3.45 9.33 32.55
C ALA A 72 -3.17 8.81 31.14
N THR A 73 -4.20 8.79 30.29
CA THR A 73 -4.04 8.49 28.87
C THR A 73 -3.67 9.77 28.11
N PRO A 74 -2.62 9.75 27.26
CA PRO A 74 -2.30 10.89 26.41
C PRO A 74 -3.51 11.35 25.57
N ALA A 75 -3.67 12.67 25.41
CA ALA A 75 -4.81 13.24 24.69
C ALA A 75 -4.84 12.86 23.21
N HIS A 76 -3.69 12.58 22.63
CA HIS A 76 -3.55 12.17 21.25
C HIS A 76 -2.65 10.94 21.16
N ILE A 77 -3.21 9.84 20.67
CA ILE A 77 -2.49 8.59 20.41
C ILE A 77 -2.69 8.25 18.94
N ALA A 78 -1.60 8.23 18.18
CA ALA A 78 -1.58 7.74 16.81
C ALA A 78 -0.74 6.46 16.73
N PRO A 79 -1.11 5.49 15.90
CA PRO A 79 -0.26 4.34 15.63
C PRO A 79 0.95 4.76 14.78
N VAL A 80 1.94 3.87 14.65
CA VAL A 80 3.07 4.07 13.74
C VAL A 80 2.60 4.35 12.30
N TRP A 81 3.34 5.18 11.58
CA TRP A 81 2.96 5.78 10.30
C TRP A 81 2.41 4.80 9.26
N TYR A 82 2.96 3.59 9.16
CA TYR A 82 2.48 2.58 8.20
C TYR A 82 1.14 1.94 8.58
N PHE A 83 0.69 2.12 9.82
CA PHE A 83 -0.58 1.61 10.30
C PHE A 83 -1.70 2.66 10.28
N THR A 84 -1.34 3.93 10.12
CA THR A 84 -2.29 5.04 10.17
C THR A 84 -3.44 4.96 9.17
N PRO A 85 -3.27 4.47 7.90
CA PRO A 85 -4.39 4.32 6.99
C PRO A 85 -5.45 3.34 7.51
N PHE A 86 -5.02 2.23 8.09
CA PHE A 86 -5.91 1.22 8.65
C PHE A 86 -6.59 1.71 9.93
N TYR A 87 -5.90 2.51 10.73
CA TYR A 87 -6.48 3.15 11.89
C TYR A 87 -7.53 4.20 11.51
N ALA A 88 -7.32 4.95 10.43
CA ALA A 88 -8.35 5.84 9.90
C ALA A 88 -9.60 5.07 9.47
N MET A 89 -9.44 3.92 8.79
CA MET A 89 -10.55 3.04 8.42
C MET A 89 -11.31 2.53 9.65
N LEU A 90 -10.59 2.12 10.71
CA LEU A 90 -11.19 1.71 11.97
C LEU A 90 -12.08 2.81 12.57
N ARG A 91 -11.54 4.05 12.64
CA ARG A 91 -12.27 5.20 13.20
C ARG A 91 -13.44 5.68 12.33
N ALA A 92 -13.37 5.42 11.02
CA ALA A 92 -14.40 5.83 10.06
C ALA A 92 -15.72 5.07 10.25
N VAL A 93 -15.65 3.83 10.76
CA VAL A 93 -16.84 2.96 10.88
C VAL A 93 -17.72 3.43 12.03
N PRO A 94 -19.01 3.69 11.79
CA PRO A 94 -19.95 4.02 12.85
C PRO A 94 -20.19 2.82 13.77
N SER A 95 -20.51 3.09 15.03
CA SER A 95 -20.87 2.06 15.99
C SER A 95 -22.29 1.53 15.67
N PHE A 96 -22.37 0.45 14.89
CA PHE A 96 -23.63 -0.26 14.69
C PHE A 96 -23.97 -1.10 15.92
N PHE A 97 -25.23 -1.08 16.33
CA PHE A 97 -25.73 -1.80 17.53
C PHE A 97 -24.95 -1.46 18.82
N ASN A 98 -24.47 -0.23 18.97
CA ASN A 98 -23.62 0.20 20.08
C ASN A 98 -22.32 -0.61 20.26
N MET A 99 -21.86 -1.29 19.22
CA MET A 99 -20.62 -2.07 19.24
C MET A 99 -19.56 -1.41 18.35
N GLN A 100 -18.41 -1.11 18.92
CA GLN A 100 -17.26 -0.56 18.20
C GLN A 100 -16.44 -1.63 17.45
N VAL A 101 -16.79 -2.90 17.63
CA VAL A 101 -16.08 -4.04 17.03
C VAL A 101 -16.07 -3.99 15.49
N TRP A 102 -17.05 -3.34 14.88
CA TRP A 102 -17.14 -3.21 13.42
C TRP A 102 -15.96 -2.46 12.80
N GLY A 103 -15.39 -1.49 13.50
CA GLY A 103 -14.16 -0.83 13.07
C GLY A 103 -12.99 -1.80 12.98
N VAL A 104 -12.85 -2.68 13.98
CA VAL A 104 -11.81 -3.70 14.01
C VAL A 104 -12.02 -4.72 12.88
N VAL A 105 -13.28 -5.11 12.62
CA VAL A 105 -13.61 -6.02 11.50
C VAL A 105 -13.22 -5.41 10.16
N VAL A 106 -13.55 -4.13 9.92
CA VAL A 106 -13.20 -3.42 8.68
C VAL A 106 -11.67 -3.28 8.54
N MET A 107 -10.98 -2.95 9.61
CA MET A 107 -9.51 -2.88 9.62
C MET A 107 -8.88 -4.24 9.29
N GLY A 108 -9.36 -5.31 9.93
CA GLY A 108 -8.91 -6.67 9.63
C GLY A 108 -9.22 -7.08 8.19
N ALA A 109 -10.41 -6.78 7.70
CA ALA A 109 -10.82 -7.05 6.32
C ALA A 109 -9.93 -6.30 5.31
N ALA A 110 -9.51 -5.07 5.62
CA ALA A 110 -8.63 -4.29 4.75
C ALA A 110 -7.25 -4.96 4.55
N VAL A 111 -6.74 -5.63 5.57
CA VAL A 111 -5.50 -6.41 5.45
C VAL A 111 -5.77 -7.76 4.76
N MET A 112 -6.85 -8.44 5.16
CA MET A 112 -7.16 -9.77 4.63
C MET A 112 -7.51 -9.79 3.15
N ILE A 113 -8.11 -8.71 2.62
CA ILE A 113 -8.47 -8.61 1.21
C ILE A 113 -7.26 -8.69 0.27
N LEU A 114 -6.07 -8.33 0.76
CA LEU A 114 -4.82 -8.44 -0.01
C LEU A 114 -4.49 -9.88 -0.39
N PHE A 115 -4.84 -10.84 0.46
CA PHE A 115 -4.66 -12.26 0.14
C PHE A 115 -5.56 -12.72 -0.99
N ALA A 116 -6.70 -12.05 -1.22
CA ALA A 116 -7.65 -12.40 -2.28
C ALA A 116 -7.24 -11.86 -3.66
N VAL A 117 -6.28 -10.95 -3.75
CA VAL A 117 -5.86 -10.30 -5.01
C VAL A 117 -5.55 -11.28 -6.15
N PRO A 118 -4.82 -12.40 -5.92
CA PRO A 118 -4.51 -13.34 -7.01
C PRO A 118 -5.74 -13.96 -7.69
N TRP A 119 -6.85 -14.07 -6.96
CA TRP A 119 -8.13 -14.60 -7.49
C TRP A 119 -9.06 -13.51 -8.03
N LEU A 120 -8.91 -12.29 -7.52
CA LEU A 120 -9.71 -11.14 -7.97
C LEU A 120 -9.19 -10.56 -9.29
N ASP A 121 -7.88 -10.58 -9.50
CA ASP A 121 -7.25 -10.03 -10.71
C ASP A 121 -7.38 -11.00 -11.89
N ARG A 122 -8.24 -10.65 -12.85
CA ARG A 122 -8.47 -11.40 -14.09
C ARG A 122 -7.68 -10.88 -15.28
N GLY A 123 -6.84 -9.85 -15.10
CA GLY A 123 -6.02 -9.26 -16.15
C GLY A 123 -4.93 -10.21 -16.61
N LYS A 124 -4.69 -10.26 -17.91
CA LYS A 124 -3.62 -11.06 -18.53
C LYS A 124 -2.25 -10.39 -18.36
N ALA A 125 -2.20 -9.07 -18.45
CA ALA A 125 -0.98 -8.30 -18.29
C ALA A 125 -0.61 -8.19 -16.80
N LYS A 126 0.55 -8.72 -16.41
CA LYS A 126 1.04 -8.67 -15.03
C LYS A 126 1.60 -7.30 -14.65
N SER A 127 2.21 -6.60 -15.61
CA SER A 127 2.83 -5.30 -15.37
C SER A 127 1.84 -4.16 -15.59
N ILE A 128 1.82 -3.19 -14.68
CA ILE A 128 1.00 -1.98 -14.77
C ILE A 128 1.28 -1.17 -16.06
N ARG A 129 2.47 -1.33 -16.65
CA ARG A 129 2.85 -0.68 -17.90
C ARG A 129 1.94 -1.06 -19.07
N TYR A 130 1.46 -2.30 -19.09
CA TYR A 130 0.63 -2.85 -20.16
C TYR A 130 -0.86 -2.90 -19.81
N ARG A 131 -1.21 -2.54 -18.56
CA ARG A 131 -2.60 -2.39 -18.14
C ARG A 131 -3.25 -1.18 -18.78
N GLY A 132 -4.54 -1.25 -19.00
CA GLY A 132 -5.32 -0.20 -19.62
C GLY A 132 -5.60 1.00 -18.70
N PRO A 133 -6.31 2.02 -19.22
CA PRO A 133 -6.57 3.25 -18.50
C PRO A 133 -7.51 3.04 -17.30
N ILE A 134 -8.45 2.09 -17.38
CA ILE A 134 -9.40 1.82 -16.30
C ILE A 134 -8.67 1.33 -15.07
N TYR A 135 -7.80 0.32 -15.22
CA TYR A 135 -6.98 -0.19 -14.12
C TYR A 135 -6.12 0.92 -13.49
N ARG A 136 -5.48 1.75 -14.34
CA ARG A 136 -4.63 2.84 -13.86
C ARG A 136 -5.43 3.89 -13.07
N GLY A 137 -6.65 4.20 -13.50
CA GLY A 137 -7.54 5.10 -12.79
C GLY A 137 -7.92 4.57 -11.41
N PHE A 138 -8.34 3.31 -11.33
CA PHE A 138 -8.65 2.65 -10.05
C PHE A 138 -7.41 2.56 -9.15
N PHE A 139 -6.25 2.26 -9.71
CA PHE A 139 -5.00 2.21 -8.95
C PHE A 139 -4.59 3.60 -8.43
N ALA A 140 -4.72 4.63 -9.24
CA ALA A 140 -4.47 6.01 -8.80
C ALA A 140 -5.43 6.40 -7.66
N ALA A 141 -6.71 6.07 -7.78
CA ALA A 141 -7.70 6.30 -6.74
C ALA A 141 -7.34 5.55 -5.44
N LEU A 142 -6.88 4.29 -5.53
CA LEU A 142 -6.38 3.53 -4.39
C LEU A 142 -5.21 4.25 -3.70
N VAL A 143 -4.19 4.65 -4.48
CA VAL A 143 -2.99 5.31 -3.93
C VAL A 143 -3.37 6.62 -3.23
N VAL A 144 -4.16 7.46 -3.89
CA VAL A 144 -4.62 8.73 -3.33
C VAL A 144 -5.44 8.51 -2.07
N SER A 145 -6.39 7.56 -2.09
CA SER A 145 -7.20 7.26 -0.91
C SER A 145 -6.36 6.75 0.26
N PHE A 146 -5.37 5.90 -0.01
CA PHE A 146 -4.49 5.36 1.02
C PHE A 146 -3.61 6.44 1.66
N LEU A 147 -3.06 7.35 0.86
CA LEU A 147 -2.26 8.48 1.37
C LEU A 147 -3.10 9.44 2.22
N ILE A 148 -4.31 9.79 1.78
CA ILE A 148 -5.19 10.68 2.54
C ILE A 148 -5.67 9.98 3.82
N LEU A 149 -6.00 8.68 3.77
CA LEU A 149 -6.32 7.91 4.97
C LEU A 149 -5.13 7.87 5.94
N GLY A 150 -3.89 7.77 5.42
CA GLY A 150 -2.68 7.86 6.24
C GLY A 150 -2.61 9.17 7.02
N TYR A 151 -2.83 10.28 6.34
CA TYR A 151 -2.90 11.59 6.96
C TYR A 151 -4.02 11.69 8.02
N LEU A 152 -5.24 11.30 7.65
CA LEU A 152 -6.38 11.30 8.57
C LEU A 152 -6.21 10.36 9.78
N GLY A 153 -5.37 9.34 9.65
CA GLY A 153 -5.07 8.42 10.75
C GLY A 153 -4.17 9.01 11.82
N VAL A 154 -3.30 9.95 11.46
CA VAL A 154 -2.45 10.68 12.40
C VAL A 154 -3.23 11.78 13.11
N GLU A 155 -4.06 12.48 12.36
CA GLU A 155 -4.76 13.65 12.85
C GLU A 155 -5.99 13.33 13.72
N PRO A 156 -6.36 14.20 14.66
CA PRO A 156 -7.60 14.04 15.40
C PRO A 156 -8.82 14.18 14.48
N THR A 157 -9.94 13.56 14.84
CA THR A 157 -11.16 13.57 14.01
C THR A 157 -11.74 14.95 13.75
N ASN A 158 -11.44 15.93 14.63
CA ASN A 158 -11.91 17.31 14.54
C ASN A 158 -10.93 18.26 13.83
N ILE A 159 -9.92 17.75 13.14
CA ILE A 159 -8.86 18.56 12.48
C ILE A 159 -9.42 19.68 11.60
N TRP A 160 -10.55 19.45 10.96
CA TRP A 160 -11.25 20.45 10.15
C TRP A 160 -12.45 21.07 10.87
N GLY A 161 -12.46 21.02 12.20
CA GLY A 161 -13.59 21.47 13.01
C GLY A 161 -13.97 22.94 12.79
N GLU A 162 -13.00 23.83 12.56
CA GLU A 162 -13.28 25.23 12.25
C GLU A 162 -13.85 25.43 10.84
N PHE A 163 -13.36 24.67 9.86
CA PHE A 163 -13.90 24.68 8.50
C PHE A 163 -15.30 24.07 8.44
N SER A 164 -15.62 23.16 9.35
CA SER A 164 -16.93 22.52 9.41
C SER A 164 -18.01 23.31 10.13
N LYS A 165 -17.67 24.41 10.78
CA LYS A 165 -18.65 25.26 11.54
C LYS A 165 -19.81 25.81 10.69
N GLY A 166 -19.67 25.83 9.37
CA GLY A 166 -20.69 26.27 8.43
C GLY A 166 -21.33 25.18 7.57
N LEU A 167 -20.88 23.94 7.68
CA LEU A 167 -21.38 22.83 6.88
C LEU A 167 -22.28 21.92 7.73
N PRO A 168 -23.40 21.43 7.17
CA PRO A 168 -24.26 20.52 7.92
C PRO A 168 -23.49 19.23 8.22
N ILE A 169 -23.25 18.98 9.49
CA ILE A 169 -22.67 17.74 9.98
C ILE A 169 -23.75 16.67 9.85
N VAL A 170 -23.63 15.80 8.88
CA VAL A 170 -24.58 14.71 8.68
C VAL A 170 -24.40 13.69 9.79
N GLY A 171 -25.40 13.51 10.63
CA GLY A 171 -25.39 12.53 11.72
C GLY A 171 -24.49 12.87 12.91
N GLY A 172 -24.05 14.14 13.09
CA GLY A 172 -23.21 14.56 14.20
C GLY A 172 -21.72 14.24 14.05
N ASP A 173 -21.31 13.64 12.92
CA ASP A 173 -19.91 13.29 12.68
C ASP A 173 -19.14 14.43 11.99
N TYR A 174 -17.85 14.52 12.25
CA TYR A 174 -16.97 15.49 11.61
C TYR A 174 -16.75 15.16 10.13
N ILE A 175 -16.46 16.19 9.31
CA ILE A 175 -16.17 16.05 7.89
C ILE A 175 -15.02 15.07 7.65
N ALA A 176 -13.96 15.12 8.47
CA ALA A 176 -12.83 14.19 8.38
C ALA A 176 -13.28 12.72 8.47
N THR A 177 -14.25 12.40 9.32
CA THR A 177 -14.83 11.07 9.45
C THR A 177 -15.59 10.66 8.19
N TRP A 178 -16.35 11.57 7.59
CA TRP A 178 -17.06 11.30 6.34
C TRP A 178 -16.11 11.09 5.16
N VAL A 179 -15.06 11.91 5.07
CA VAL A 179 -14.01 11.72 4.05
C VAL A 179 -13.34 10.36 4.24
N ALA A 180 -13.00 10.00 5.49
CA ALA A 180 -12.42 8.68 5.78
C ALA A 180 -13.36 7.52 5.39
N ARG A 181 -14.68 7.65 5.57
CA ARG A 181 -15.68 6.66 5.11
C ARG A 181 -15.67 6.50 3.60
N VAL A 182 -15.73 7.61 2.86
CA VAL A 182 -15.70 7.59 1.39
C VAL A 182 -14.40 6.96 0.89
N LEU A 183 -13.26 7.36 1.45
CA LEU A 183 -11.96 6.82 1.05
C LEU A 183 -11.79 5.34 1.42
N THR A 184 -12.36 4.91 2.54
CA THR A 184 -12.45 3.49 2.91
C THR A 184 -13.29 2.72 1.89
N ALA A 185 -14.41 3.26 1.46
CA ALA A 185 -15.21 2.65 0.40
C ALA A 185 -14.45 2.58 -0.94
N VAL A 186 -13.69 3.62 -1.31
CA VAL A 186 -12.83 3.62 -2.50
C VAL A 186 -11.73 2.54 -2.38
N TYR A 187 -11.12 2.40 -1.21
CA TYR A 187 -10.15 1.33 -0.96
C TYR A 187 -10.73 -0.06 -1.22
N PHE A 188 -11.87 -0.38 -0.62
CA PHE A 188 -12.52 -1.67 -0.84
C PHE A 188 -13.05 -1.83 -2.26
N ALA A 189 -13.56 -0.78 -2.88
CA ALA A 189 -14.04 -0.80 -4.25
C ALA A 189 -12.94 -1.20 -5.24
N PHE A 190 -11.70 -0.79 -5.00
CA PHE A 190 -10.57 -1.22 -5.83
C PHE A 190 -10.46 -2.74 -5.89
N PHE A 191 -10.55 -3.42 -4.76
CA PHE A 191 -10.41 -4.88 -4.70
C PHE A 191 -11.70 -5.60 -5.12
N LEU A 192 -12.85 -5.19 -4.61
CA LEU A 192 -14.12 -5.87 -4.86
C LEU A 192 -14.60 -5.73 -6.31
N LEU A 193 -14.30 -4.60 -6.96
CA LEU A 193 -14.60 -4.39 -8.37
C LEU A 193 -13.51 -4.90 -9.32
N MET A 194 -12.38 -5.38 -8.77
CA MET A 194 -11.24 -5.86 -9.56
C MET A 194 -11.63 -6.92 -10.60
N PRO A 195 -12.43 -7.94 -10.29
CA PRO A 195 -12.82 -8.94 -11.28
C PRO A 195 -13.56 -8.35 -12.49
N TRP A 196 -14.29 -7.24 -12.27
CA TRP A 196 -15.05 -6.58 -13.32
C TRP A 196 -14.16 -5.67 -14.17
N TYR A 197 -13.46 -4.70 -13.56
CA TYR A 197 -12.72 -3.73 -14.36
C TYR A 197 -11.48 -4.35 -15.03
N THR A 198 -10.86 -5.38 -14.45
CA THR A 198 -9.74 -6.09 -15.08
C THR A 198 -10.18 -6.98 -16.25
N ALA A 199 -11.45 -7.42 -16.28
CA ALA A 199 -12.01 -8.17 -17.41
C ALA A 199 -12.39 -7.26 -18.58
N VAL A 200 -12.77 -6.01 -18.31
CA VAL A 200 -13.26 -5.04 -19.33
C VAL A 200 -12.11 -4.15 -19.85
N ASP A 201 -11.03 -4.00 -19.08
CA ASP A 201 -9.96 -3.07 -19.41
C ASP A 201 -9.20 -3.49 -20.68
N LYS A 202 -8.86 -2.49 -21.50
CA LYS A 202 -8.12 -2.71 -22.74
C LYS A 202 -6.62 -2.74 -22.45
N GLU A 203 -6.10 -3.94 -22.29
CA GLU A 203 -4.67 -4.15 -22.07
C GLU A 203 -3.87 -3.89 -23.35
N LYS A 204 -2.67 -3.36 -23.20
CA LYS A 204 -1.71 -3.26 -24.30
C LYS A 204 -1.05 -4.62 -24.54
N PRO A 205 -0.75 -4.97 -25.78
CA PRO A 205 0.00 -6.20 -26.06
C PRO A 205 1.36 -6.12 -25.35
N VAL A 206 1.69 -7.17 -24.64
CA VAL A 206 3.04 -7.33 -24.08
C VAL A 206 3.96 -7.61 -25.28
N PRO A 207 5.03 -6.81 -25.49
CA PRO A 207 5.93 -7.06 -26.59
C PRO A 207 6.51 -8.47 -26.50
N PRO A 208 6.68 -9.16 -27.64
CA PRO A 208 7.43 -10.39 -27.65
C PRO A 208 8.82 -10.12 -27.08
N ARG A 209 9.41 -11.12 -26.45
CA ARG A 209 10.79 -10.98 -25.98
C ARG A 209 11.67 -10.48 -27.11
N VAL A 210 12.52 -9.53 -26.77
CA VAL A 210 13.54 -9.07 -27.70
C VAL A 210 14.54 -10.22 -27.82
N THR A 211 14.35 -11.03 -28.84
CA THR A 211 15.38 -11.94 -29.33
C THR A 211 16.29 -11.11 -30.20
N LEU A 212 17.49 -10.89 -29.75
CA LEU A 212 18.56 -10.34 -30.56
C LEU A 212 19.11 -11.41 -31.49
#